data_019f14070d66cc02e7dc0400e2803789
#
_entry.id   019f14070d66cc02e7dc0400e2803789
#
_cell.length_a   1.000
_cell.length_b   1.000
_cell.length_c   1.000
_cell.angle_alpha   90.00
_cell.angle_beta   90.00
_cell.angle_gamma   90.00
#
_symmetry.space_group_name_H-M   'P 1'
#
loop_
_entity.id
_entity.type
_entity.pdbx_description
1 polymer ?
#
loop_
_entity_poly.entity_id
_entity_poly.type
_entity_poly.pdbx_seq_one_letter_code
_entity_poly.pdbx_strand_id
1 'polypeptide(L)'
;MQITDPIADMLTRIRNAGSAKHETVDIPASKMKKSIAEILLNEGYIKSFQLIDDGTQSVIRVTLKYLPGKEKAIQGLRRVSKPGLRVYAGADELPRVLKGLGIAIISTSKGVMTDKQARKEHVGGEVLAFVW
;
A
#
# COMPACT_ATOMS: atom_id res chain seq x y z
N MET A 1 5.37 18.87 -18.73
CA MET A 1 4.54 18.66 -17.55
C MET A 1 4.99 17.40 -16.82
N GLN A 2 5.28 17.52 -15.54
CA GLN A 2 5.65 16.35 -14.74
C GLN A 2 4.42 15.62 -14.27
N ILE A 3 4.42 14.30 -14.44
CA ILE A 3 3.37 13.46 -13.91
C ILE A 3 3.87 12.91 -12.56
N THR A 4 3.13 13.20 -11.50
CA THR A 4 3.48 12.71 -10.17
C THR A 4 2.65 11.47 -9.84
N ASP A 5 3.25 10.55 -9.09
CA ASP A 5 2.57 9.36 -8.60
C ASP A 5 2.83 9.23 -7.09
N PRO A 6 1.95 9.84 -6.27
CA PRO A 6 2.12 9.82 -4.82
C PRO A 6 2.10 8.42 -4.22
N ILE A 7 1.36 7.49 -4.83
CA ILE A 7 1.32 6.11 -4.36
C ILE A 7 2.66 5.42 -4.64
N ALA A 8 3.21 5.60 -5.84
CA ALA A 8 4.53 5.04 -6.17
C ALA A 8 5.60 5.61 -5.24
N ASP A 9 5.52 6.90 -4.92
CA ASP A 9 6.44 7.54 -3.97
C ASP A 9 6.34 6.88 -2.59
N MET A 10 5.13 6.64 -2.09
CA MET A 10 4.91 5.96 -0.82
C MET A 10 5.55 4.58 -0.81
N LEU A 11 5.30 3.78 -1.85
CA LEU A 11 5.84 2.43 -1.95
C LEU A 11 7.36 2.45 -2.01
N THR A 12 7.93 3.39 -2.74
CA THR A 12 9.39 3.53 -2.88
C THR A 12 10.01 3.91 -1.54
N ARG A 13 9.40 4.83 -0.79
CA ARG A 13 9.89 5.21 0.54
C ARG A 13 9.90 4.03 1.50
N ILE A 14 8.83 3.23 1.50
CA ILE A 14 8.75 2.03 2.34
C ILE A 14 9.81 1.02 1.92
N ARG A 15 9.96 0.78 0.62
CA ARG A 15 10.94 -0.16 0.09
C ARG A 15 12.36 0.24 0.50
N ASN A 16 12.72 1.50 0.28
CA ASN A 16 14.05 2.00 0.58
C ASN A 16 14.35 1.96 2.08
N ALA A 17 13.38 2.36 2.91
CA ALA A 17 13.53 2.32 4.36
C ALA A 17 13.74 0.89 4.85
N GLY A 18 12.99 -0.08 4.31
CA GLY A 18 13.14 -1.49 4.65
C GLY A 18 14.51 -2.04 4.24
N SER A 19 14.99 -1.67 3.06
CA SER A 19 16.31 -2.10 2.58
C SER A 19 17.44 -1.52 3.43
N ALA A 20 17.28 -0.31 3.94
CA ALA A 20 18.24 0.34 4.83
C ALA A 20 18.05 -0.07 6.30
N LYS A 21 17.07 -0.93 6.60
CA LYS A 21 16.76 -1.39 7.96
C LYS A 21 16.36 -0.26 8.91
N HIS A 22 15.71 0.77 8.38
CA HIS A 22 15.19 1.85 9.21
C HIS A 22 14.01 1.36 10.06
N GLU A 23 13.86 1.90 11.25
CA GLU A 23 12.72 1.57 12.10
C GLU A 23 11.44 2.23 11.61
N THR A 24 11.52 3.48 11.19
CA THR A 24 10.37 4.24 10.71
C THR A 24 10.64 4.91 9.39
N VAL A 25 9.57 5.30 8.71
CA VAL A 25 9.65 6.11 7.50
C VAL A 25 8.48 7.09 7.48
N ASP A 26 8.77 8.34 7.10
CA ASP A 26 7.77 9.40 7.02
C ASP A 26 7.31 9.58 5.58
N ILE A 27 6.00 9.69 5.41
CA ILE A 27 5.35 9.78 4.11
C ILE A 27 4.39 10.98 4.14
N PRO A 28 4.42 11.88 3.15
CA PRO A 28 3.42 12.95 3.09
C PRO A 28 2.01 12.35 3.12
N ALA A 29 1.15 12.88 3.99
CA ALA A 29 -0.16 12.29 4.22
C ALA A 29 -1.16 12.62 3.13
N SER A 30 -2.07 11.68 2.87
CA SER A 30 -3.28 11.88 2.09
C SER A 30 -4.28 10.82 2.51
N LYS A 31 -5.55 11.02 2.17
CA LYS A 31 -6.59 10.04 2.46
C LYS A 31 -6.26 8.66 1.87
N MET A 32 -5.84 8.66 0.61
CA MET A 32 -5.50 7.42 -0.11
C MET A 32 -4.34 6.71 0.57
N LYS A 33 -3.28 7.43 0.90
CA LYS A 33 -2.10 6.83 1.54
C LYS A 33 -2.42 6.32 2.95
N LYS A 34 -3.30 7.02 3.69
CA LYS A 34 -3.75 6.55 4.99
C LYS A 34 -4.51 5.24 4.85
N SER A 35 -5.39 5.14 3.86
CA SER A 35 -6.13 3.90 3.59
C SER A 35 -5.17 2.75 3.27
N ILE A 36 -4.14 3.01 2.48
CA ILE A 36 -3.12 2.01 2.16
C ILE A 36 -2.37 1.58 3.43
N ALA A 37 -1.99 2.54 4.28
CA ALA A 37 -1.31 2.23 5.54
C ALA A 37 -2.19 1.36 6.45
N GLU A 38 -3.49 1.64 6.52
CA GLU A 38 -4.42 0.83 7.30
C GLU A 38 -4.47 -0.61 6.79
N ILE A 39 -4.48 -0.80 5.48
CA ILE A 39 -4.45 -2.14 4.88
C ILE A 39 -3.16 -2.86 5.23
N LEU A 40 -2.02 -2.18 5.10
CA LEU A 40 -0.72 -2.79 5.43
C LEU A 40 -0.67 -3.22 6.90
N LEU A 41 -1.24 -2.40 7.79
CA LEU A 41 -1.31 -2.74 9.20
C LEU A 41 -2.20 -3.94 9.45
N ASN A 42 -3.41 -3.93 8.89
CA ASN A 42 -4.39 -5.00 9.09
C ASN A 42 -3.91 -6.33 8.52
N GLU A 43 -3.12 -6.30 7.44
CA GLU A 43 -2.59 -7.51 6.83
C GLU A 43 -1.25 -7.94 7.42
N GLY A 44 -0.75 -7.22 8.42
CA GLY A 44 0.46 -7.61 9.14
C GLY A 44 1.76 -7.29 8.44
N TYR A 45 1.75 -6.36 7.50
CA TYR A 45 2.96 -5.97 6.76
C TYR A 45 3.75 -4.88 7.45
N ILE A 46 3.11 -4.05 8.27
CA ILE A 46 3.78 -3.02 9.08
C ILE A 46 3.40 -3.20 10.54
N LYS A 47 4.22 -2.66 11.43
CA LYS A 47 3.99 -2.78 12.87
C LYS A 47 2.93 -1.80 13.35
N SER A 48 2.99 -0.56 12.85
CA SER A 48 2.02 0.49 13.20
C SER A 48 2.22 1.69 12.29
N PHE A 49 1.31 2.64 12.36
CA PHE A 49 1.51 3.95 11.78
C PHE A 49 0.80 5.00 12.63
N GLN A 50 1.24 6.25 12.50
CA GLN A 50 0.56 7.36 13.16
C GLN A 50 0.57 8.58 12.26
N LEU A 51 -0.47 9.41 12.41
CA LEU A 51 -0.54 10.67 11.72
C LEU A 51 0.11 11.74 12.59
N ILE A 52 1.04 12.48 12.00
CA ILE A 52 1.73 13.57 12.68
C ILE A 52 1.39 14.86 11.95
N ASP A 53 0.79 15.80 12.67
CA ASP A 53 0.42 17.10 12.12
C ASP A 53 1.27 18.16 12.80
N ASP A 54 2.12 18.83 12.02
CA ASP A 54 3.00 19.87 12.53
C ASP A 54 2.46 21.29 12.28
N GLY A 55 1.18 21.39 11.89
CA GLY A 55 0.51 22.65 11.62
C GLY A 55 0.62 23.15 10.19
N THR A 56 1.59 22.67 9.41
CA THR A 56 1.76 23.04 8.01
C THR A 56 1.54 21.85 7.08
N GLN A 57 2.02 20.69 7.46
CA GLN A 57 1.87 19.46 6.67
C GLN A 57 1.61 18.29 7.60
N SER A 58 0.76 17.38 7.14
CA SER A 58 0.55 16.13 7.84
C SER A 58 1.45 15.05 7.24
N VAL A 59 1.97 14.21 8.10
CA VAL A 59 2.88 13.12 7.74
C VAL A 59 2.33 11.83 8.33
N ILE A 60 2.41 10.75 7.55
CA ILE A 60 2.15 9.40 8.05
C ILE A 60 3.51 8.83 8.42
N ARG A 61 3.72 8.55 9.71
CA ARG A 61 4.93 7.86 10.17
C ARG A 61 4.63 6.39 10.29
N VAL A 62 5.22 5.59 9.40
CA VAL A 62 5.06 4.15 9.36
C VAL A 62 6.19 3.51 10.15
N THR A 63 5.83 2.63 11.11
CA THR A 63 6.82 1.82 11.81
C THR A 63 6.89 0.48 11.10
N LEU A 64 8.06 0.18 10.55
CA LEU A 64 8.27 -1.01 9.75
C LEU A 64 8.32 -2.25 10.64
N LYS A 65 7.96 -3.38 10.07
CA LYS A 65 7.96 -4.66 10.75
C LYS A 65 9.08 -5.53 10.22
N TYR A 66 9.85 -6.09 11.14
CA TYR A 66 10.91 -7.04 10.81
C TYR A 66 10.63 -8.36 11.50
N LEU A 67 10.95 -9.44 10.80
CA LEU A 67 10.81 -10.79 11.32
C LEU A 67 12.10 -11.17 12.08
N PRO A 68 12.09 -12.29 12.85
CA PRO A 68 13.31 -12.76 13.47
C PRO A 68 14.44 -12.89 12.45
N GLY A 69 15.66 -12.45 12.82
CA GLY A 69 16.78 -12.40 11.90
C GLY A 69 16.83 -11.11 11.07
N LYS A 70 16.00 -10.12 11.42
CA LYS A 70 15.92 -8.81 10.75
C LYS A 70 15.48 -8.87 9.30
N GLU A 71 14.75 -9.91 8.91
CA GLU A 71 14.13 -9.97 7.59
C GLU A 71 12.93 -9.02 7.53
N LYS A 72 12.75 -8.37 6.38
CA LYS A 72 11.62 -7.48 6.17
C LYS A 72 10.32 -8.28 6.12
N ALA A 73 9.27 -7.80 6.79
CA ALA A 73 7.94 -8.39 6.64
C ALA A 73 7.39 -8.19 5.23
N ILE A 74 7.70 -7.04 4.62
CA ILE A 74 7.35 -6.77 3.22
C ILE A 74 8.48 -7.26 2.34
N GLN A 75 8.22 -8.29 1.53
CA GLN A 75 9.21 -8.83 0.60
C GLN A 75 9.21 -8.10 -0.73
N GLY A 76 8.06 -7.61 -1.16
CA GLY A 76 7.95 -6.87 -2.40
C GLY A 76 6.77 -5.92 -2.44
N LEU A 77 6.94 -4.85 -3.21
CA LEU A 77 5.95 -3.83 -3.45
C LEU A 77 5.99 -3.51 -4.95
N ARG A 78 4.84 -3.54 -5.60
CA ARG A 78 4.77 -3.23 -7.03
C ARG A 78 3.61 -2.29 -7.31
N ARG A 79 3.91 -1.15 -7.92
CA ARG A 79 2.88 -0.24 -8.43
C ARG A 79 2.30 -0.85 -9.71
N VAL A 80 0.97 -0.96 -9.79
CA VAL A 80 0.29 -1.55 -10.95
C VAL A 80 -0.34 -0.45 -11.80
N SER A 81 -1.40 0.19 -11.30
CA SER A 81 -2.05 1.29 -12.02
C SER A 81 -1.21 2.56 -11.86
N LYS A 82 -0.94 3.24 -12.96
CA LYS A 82 -0.09 4.45 -12.97
C LYS A 82 -0.86 5.60 -13.62
N PRO A 83 -0.51 6.86 -13.32
CA PRO A 83 -1.21 8.00 -13.92
C PRO A 83 -1.31 7.96 -15.45
N GLY A 84 -0.28 7.48 -16.14
CA GLY A 84 -0.28 7.36 -17.59
C GLY A 84 -0.82 6.05 -18.13
N LEU A 85 -1.10 5.08 -17.25
CA LEU A 85 -1.56 3.75 -17.67
C LEU A 85 -2.38 3.14 -16.54
N ARG A 86 -3.67 3.47 -16.50
CA ARG A 86 -4.57 2.97 -15.46
C ARG A 86 -4.93 1.50 -15.71
N VAL A 87 -5.02 0.73 -14.63
CA VAL A 87 -5.35 -0.69 -14.67
C VAL A 87 -6.56 -0.95 -13.80
N TYR A 88 -7.61 -1.52 -14.38
CA TYR A 88 -8.85 -1.84 -13.69
C TYR A 88 -9.14 -3.33 -13.82
N ALA A 89 -9.87 -3.87 -12.84
CA ALA A 89 -10.32 -5.25 -12.88
C ALA A 89 -11.75 -5.33 -12.38
N GLY A 90 -12.56 -6.13 -13.06
CA GLY A 90 -13.92 -6.41 -12.61
C GLY A 90 -13.92 -7.37 -11.42
N ALA A 91 -15.08 -7.48 -10.75
CA ALA A 91 -15.22 -8.28 -9.54
C ALA A 91 -14.79 -9.76 -9.75
N ASP A 92 -15.00 -10.28 -10.94
CA ASP A 92 -14.67 -11.67 -11.26
C ASP A 92 -13.23 -11.84 -11.79
N GLU A 93 -12.51 -10.76 -11.98
CA GLU A 93 -11.18 -10.75 -12.59
C GLU A 93 -10.12 -10.14 -11.69
N LEU A 94 -10.40 -10.01 -10.40
CA LEU A 94 -9.44 -9.43 -9.46
C LEU A 94 -8.19 -10.29 -9.35
N PRO A 95 -7.00 -9.68 -9.43
CA PRO A 95 -5.76 -10.46 -9.41
C PRO A 95 -5.50 -11.07 -8.04
N ARG A 96 -4.78 -12.19 -8.05
CA ARG A 96 -4.26 -12.83 -6.84
C ARG A 96 -2.75 -12.71 -6.87
N VAL A 97 -2.16 -12.30 -5.75
CA VAL A 97 -0.72 -12.12 -5.63
C VAL A 97 -0.13 -13.35 -4.95
N LEU A 98 0.84 -14.00 -5.60
CA LEU A 98 1.47 -15.22 -5.12
C LEU A 98 0.45 -16.25 -4.64
N LYS A 99 -0.57 -16.51 -5.46
CA LYS A 99 -1.63 -17.49 -5.18
C LYS A 99 -2.36 -17.23 -3.86
N GLY A 100 -2.48 -15.96 -3.48
CA GLY A 100 -3.17 -15.56 -2.26
C GLY A 100 -2.28 -15.36 -1.05
N LEU A 101 -0.97 -15.58 -1.16
CA LEU A 101 -0.03 -15.31 -0.08
C LEU A 101 0.25 -13.82 0.09
N GLY A 102 0.15 -13.05 -1.00
CA GLY A 102 0.22 -11.60 -0.96
C GLY A 102 -1.15 -10.98 -1.14
N ILE A 103 -1.18 -9.66 -1.30
CA ILE A 103 -2.42 -8.91 -1.51
C ILE A 103 -2.29 -7.98 -2.70
N ALA A 104 -3.44 -7.70 -3.33
CA ALA A 104 -3.59 -6.57 -4.24
C ALA A 104 -4.40 -5.51 -3.51
N ILE A 105 -4.02 -4.25 -3.68
CA ILE A 105 -4.75 -3.12 -3.11
C ILE A 105 -5.62 -2.54 -4.22
N ILE A 106 -6.92 -2.52 -3.98
CA ILE A 106 -7.92 -2.15 -4.98
C ILE A 106 -8.67 -0.90 -4.52
N SER A 107 -8.78 0.09 -5.39
CA SER A 107 -9.62 1.26 -5.14
C SER A 107 -10.98 1.03 -5.76
N THR A 108 -12.01 0.89 -4.93
CA THR A 108 -13.37 0.58 -5.36
C THR A 108 -14.32 1.72 -5.03
N SER A 109 -15.55 1.63 -5.52
CA SER A 109 -16.61 2.59 -5.17
C SER A 109 -16.95 2.55 -3.68
N LYS A 110 -16.60 1.47 -2.99
CA LYS A 110 -16.83 1.30 -1.54
C LYS A 110 -15.59 1.57 -0.71
N GLY A 111 -14.55 2.11 -1.32
CA GLY A 111 -13.30 2.45 -0.64
C GLY A 111 -12.12 1.62 -1.12
N VAL A 112 -10.97 1.88 -0.50
CA VAL A 112 -9.75 1.15 -0.80
C VAL A 112 -9.72 -0.11 0.05
N MET A 113 -9.48 -1.26 -0.58
CA MET A 113 -9.53 -2.54 0.10
C MET A 113 -8.60 -3.56 -0.56
N THR A 114 -8.44 -4.72 0.06
CA THR A 114 -7.67 -5.81 -0.54
C THR A 114 -8.49 -6.50 -1.61
N ASP A 115 -7.83 -7.26 -2.48
CA ASP A 115 -8.50 -8.10 -3.47
C ASP A 115 -9.43 -9.12 -2.81
N LYS A 116 -9.04 -9.65 -1.65
CA LYS A 116 -9.87 -10.61 -0.91
C LYS A 116 -11.19 -9.97 -0.46
N GLN A 117 -11.11 -8.77 0.09
CA GLN A 117 -12.30 -8.04 0.53
C GLN A 117 -13.17 -7.64 -0.65
N ALA A 118 -12.56 -7.19 -1.74
CA ALA A 118 -13.28 -6.82 -2.97
C ALA A 118 -14.02 -8.01 -3.56
N ARG A 119 -13.42 -9.20 -3.57
CA ARG A 119 -14.10 -10.43 -4.01
C ARG A 119 -15.30 -10.74 -3.12
N LYS A 120 -15.11 -10.62 -1.82
CA LYS A 120 -16.18 -10.89 -0.85
C LYS A 120 -17.36 -9.95 -1.05
N GLU A 121 -17.11 -8.71 -1.40
CA GLU A 121 -18.15 -7.70 -1.63
C GLU A 121 -18.62 -7.64 -3.07
N HIS A 122 -18.06 -8.45 -3.96
CA HIS A 122 -18.38 -8.49 -5.38
C HIS A 122 -18.25 -7.15 -6.07
N VAL A 123 -17.15 -6.44 -5.77
CA VAL A 123 -16.84 -5.15 -6.40
C VAL A 123 -15.50 -5.22 -7.09
N GLY A 124 -15.39 -4.56 -8.24
CA GLY A 124 -14.14 -4.35 -8.93
C GLY A 124 -13.65 -2.93 -8.73
N GLY A 125 -12.51 -2.60 -9.31
CA GLY A 125 -11.97 -1.26 -9.22
C GLY A 125 -10.60 -1.12 -9.82
N GLU A 126 -9.92 -0.04 -9.47
CA GLU A 126 -8.57 0.23 -9.94
C GLU A 126 -7.57 -0.58 -9.11
N VAL A 127 -6.72 -1.33 -9.80
CA VAL A 127 -5.68 -2.14 -9.15
C VAL A 127 -4.48 -1.23 -8.88
N LEU A 128 -4.33 -0.79 -7.64
CA LEU A 128 -3.31 0.19 -7.27
C LEU A 128 -1.92 -0.42 -7.16
N ALA A 129 -1.79 -1.52 -6.44
CA ALA A 129 -0.49 -2.09 -6.13
C ALA A 129 -0.61 -3.55 -5.70
N PHE A 130 0.52 -4.26 -5.77
CA PHE A 130 0.69 -5.59 -5.19
C PHE A 130 1.67 -5.49 -4.02
N VAL A 131 1.40 -6.26 -2.96
CA VAL A 131 2.26 -6.34 -1.78
C VAL A 131 2.41 -7.82 -1.39
N TRP A 132 3.61 -8.22 -1.07
CA TRP A 132 3.85 -9.59 -0.59
C TRP A 132 5.06 -9.69 0.31
#